data_1a312ba588e7c098b384be219c8a1e5d
#
_entry.id   1a312ba588e7c098b384be219c8a1e5d
#
_cell.length_a   1.000
_cell.length_b   1.000
_cell.length_c   1.000
_cell.angle_alpha   90.00
_cell.angle_beta   90.00
_cell.angle_gamma   90.00
#
_symmetry.space_group_name_H-M   'P 1'
#
loop_
_entity.id
_entity.type
_entity.pdbx_description
1 polymer ?
#
loop_
_entity_poly.entity_id
_entity_poly.type
_entity_poly.pdbx_seq_one_letter_code
_entity_poly.pdbx_strand_id
1 'polypeptide(L)'
;MKKTLFKQVIAPIFILSISHIAVAEEMAGERFIAAKTSRVGATVSLGGSVTPYREVNLVAKMPGDVLFLAGEEGDRFLKGERLASQDVDAMLAKREQAEAQLASADAGIRNAEMQLRNEIENPNSQPNAMMGGLPSMMTMFSNPMRNMSGRGDSDTQRQTNLYGMNVQVETATNAYNQAAAAIRELDENIENATILAPFDGVILRKMVEIGQPAQPGVPLFLFGDTSKLQ
;
A
#
# COMPACT_ATOMS: atom_id res chain seq x y z
N MET A 1 68.49 -40.74 13.25
CA MET A 1 69.45 -41.79 12.91
C MET A 1 70.19 -41.38 11.67
N LYS A 2 71.56 -41.36 11.83
CA LYS A 2 72.62 -41.47 10.82
C LYS A 2 72.74 -40.34 9.80
N LYS A 3 73.69 -39.33 9.94
CA LYS A 3 75.18 -39.47 9.77
C LYS A 3 75.51 -39.88 8.31
N THR A 4 76.20 -39.03 7.58
CA THR A 4 77.70 -38.91 7.52
C THR A 4 78.04 -37.90 6.44
N LEU A 5 78.76 -36.86 6.60
CA LEU A 5 80.28 -36.77 6.68
C LEU A 5 81.01 -37.36 5.47
N PHE A 6 81.71 -36.53 4.70
CA PHE A 6 83.14 -36.74 4.33
C PHE A 6 83.52 -35.62 3.35
N LYS A 7 84.34 -34.69 3.68
CA LYS A 7 85.80 -34.68 3.83
C LYS A 7 86.50 -34.26 2.54
N GLN A 8 86.98 -33.05 2.57
CA GLN A 8 88.34 -32.58 2.30
C GLN A 8 89.20 -33.35 1.29
N VAL A 9 89.81 -32.63 0.37
CA VAL A 9 91.23 -32.76 0.05
C VAL A 9 91.83 -31.45 -0.51
N ILE A 10 92.89 -31.07 0.02
CA ILE A 10 93.86 -29.98 -0.12
C ILE A 10 94.80 -30.28 -1.29
N ALA A 11 95.18 -29.26 -2.04
CA ALA A 11 96.62 -28.87 -2.07
C ALA A 11 97.03 -28.29 -3.41
N PRO A 12 98.17 -27.68 -3.45
CA PRO A 12 98.42 -26.38 -4.06
C PRO A 12 99.35 -26.49 -5.26
N ILE A 13 99.89 -25.38 -5.69
CA ILE A 13 101.13 -25.18 -6.46
C ILE A 13 100.86 -24.31 -7.70
N PHE A 14 101.40 -23.24 -7.85
CA PHE A 14 102.70 -22.63 -7.92
C PHE A 14 102.70 -21.61 -9.08
N ILE A 15 102.90 -20.38 -8.76
CA ILE A 15 103.73 -19.35 -9.36
C ILE A 15 104.06 -19.52 -10.84
N LEU A 16 103.66 -18.53 -11.64
CA LEU A 16 104.60 -17.86 -12.54
C LEU A 16 104.17 -16.45 -12.87
N SER A 17 104.94 -15.47 -12.39
CA SER A 17 104.88 -14.09 -12.75
C SER A 17 105.30 -13.87 -14.18
N ILE A 18 104.52 -13.23 -14.99
CA ILE A 18 104.97 -12.54 -16.19
C ILE A 18 104.35 -11.15 -16.19
N SER A 19 105.18 -10.20 -15.97
CA SER A 19 104.95 -8.81 -16.14
C SER A 19 104.63 -8.48 -17.62
N HIS A 20 103.46 -8.04 -17.91
CA HIS A 20 103.20 -7.33 -19.14
C HIS A 20 102.70 -5.94 -18.78
N ILE A 21 103.56 -4.99 -19.08
CA ILE A 21 103.22 -3.57 -19.17
C ILE A 21 102.24 -3.46 -20.30
N ALA A 22 100.99 -3.22 -19.98
CA ALA A 22 100.02 -2.82 -20.96
C ALA A 22 99.70 -1.34 -20.79
N VAL A 23 100.03 -0.62 -21.86
CA VAL A 23 99.74 0.77 -22.08
C VAL A 23 98.30 1.03 -21.79
N ALA A 24 98.02 1.92 -20.86
CA ALA A 24 96.69 2.43 -20.66
C ALA A 24 96.32 3.34 -21.83
N GLU A 25 95.57 2.88 -22.77
CA GLU A 25 94.92 3.72 -23.73
C GLU A 25 93.72 4.31 -23.01
N GLU A 26 93.77 5.60 -22.78
CA GLU A 26 92.77 6.44 -22.18
C GLU A 26 91.58 6.54 -23.20
N MET A 27 90.69 5.58 -23.14
CA MET A 27 89.40 5.69 -23.83
C MET A 27 88.51 6.63 -23.10
N ALA A 28 88.23 7.76 -23.74
CA ALA A 28 87.32 8.79 -23.35
C ALA A 28 86.00 8.19 -22.80
N GLY A 29 85.65 8.59 -21.59
CA GLY A 29 84.57 8.06 -20.83
C GLY A 29 83.22 8.15 -21.55
N GLU A 30 82.79 7.02 -22.06
CA GLU A 30 81.39 6.84 -22.34
C GLU A 30 80.65 6.62 -20.99
N ARG A 31 79.89 7.63 -20.61
CA ARG A 31 79.02 7.54 -19.45
C ARG A 31 77.81 6.68 -19.83
N PHE A 32 77.84 5.46 -19.46
CA PHE A 32 76.63 4.60 -19.56
C PHE A 32 75.64 4.99 -18.45
N ILE A 33 74.53 5.55 -18.85
CA ILE A 33 73.41 5.78 -17.96
C ILE A 33 72.55 4.50 -17.99
N ALA A 34 72.58 3.73 -16.93
CA ALA A 34 71.67 2.59 -16.79
C ALA A 34 70.23 3.09 -16.58
N ALA A 35 69.43 2.92 -17.58
CA ALA A 35 68.00 3.19 -17.46
C ALA A 35 67.36 2.13 -16.53
N LYS A 36 67.01 2.53 -15.32
CA LYS A 36 66.30 1.69 -14.39
C LYS A 36 64.81 1.84 -14.66
N THR A 37 64.19 0.83 -15.24
CA THR A 37 62.75 0.76 -15.41
C THR A 37 62.09 0.56 -14.03
N SER A 38 61.45 1.58 -13.52
CA SER A 38 60.61 1.50 -12.32
C SER A 38 59.17 1.39 -12.77
N ARG A 39 58.50 0.29 -12.42
CA ARG A 39 57.06 0.20 -12.56
C ARG A 39 56.45 1.03 -11.44
N VAL A 40 55.95 2.20 -11.79
CA VAL A 40 55.11 3.00 -10.88
C VAL A 40 53.70 2.47 -11.05
N GLY A 41 53.30 1.61 -10.10
CA GLY A 41 51.89 1.20 -9.99
C GLY A 41 51.08 2.37 -9.43
N ALA A 42 50.38 3.09 -10.26
CA ALA A 42 49.35 4.02 -9.77
C ALA A 42 48.17 3.17 -9.28
N THR A 43 47.94 3.13 -7.99
CA THR A 43 46.69 2.56 -7.43
C THR A 43 45.67 3.64 -7.49
N VAL A 44 44.66 3.48 -8.38
CA VAL A 44 43.50 4.34 -8.45
C VAL A 44 42.39 3.70 -7.62
N SER A 45 42.01 4.34 -6.51
CA SER A 45 40.80 3.97 -5.77
C SER A 45 39.60 4.56 -6.48
N LEU A 46 38.80 3.71 -7.09
CA LEU A 46 37.50 4.08 -7.65
C LEU A 46 36.43 3.81 -6.58
N GLY A 47 35.79 4.87 -6.10
CA GLY A 47 34.61 4.76 -5.28
C GLY A 47 33.37 4.76 -6.16
N GLY A 48 32.41 3.87 -5.89
CA GLY A 48 31.13 3.82 -6.53
C GLY A 48 30.03 3.62 -5.48
N SER A 49 28.83 4.11 -5.75
CA SER A 49 27.63 3.81 -4.98
C SER A 49 26.86 2.73 -5.71
N VAL A 50 26.53 1.67 -5.00
CA VAL A 50 25.70 0.59 -5.54
C VAL A 50 24.25 0.92 -5.19
N THR A 51 23.40 1.04 -6.20
CA THR A 51 21.98 1.32 -6.03
C THR A 51 21.12 0.15 -6.47
N PRO A 52 19.96 -0.08 -5.87
CA PRO A 52 19.02 -1.10 -6.32
C PRO A 52 18.46 -0.73 -7.70
N TYR A 53 18.14 -1.73 -8.50
CA TYR A 53 17.56 -1.56 -9.84
C TYR A 53 16.24 -0.79 -9.82
N ARG A 54 15.45 -0.98 -8.77
CA ARG A 54 14.17 -0.30 -8.54
C ARG A 54 14.06 0.09 -7.08
N GLU A 55 13.70 1.34 -6.84
CA GLU A 55 13.34 1.80 -5.50
C GLU A 55 12.03 2.58 -5.53
N VAL A 56 11.28 2.51 -4.45
CA VAL A 56 10.01 3.20 -4.27
C VAL A 56 9.86 3.69 -2.84
N ASN A 57 9.38 4.92 -2.70
CA ASN A 57 8.94 5.43 -1.41
C ASN A 57 7.52 4.93 -1.15
N LEU A 58 7.35 4.12 -0.12
CA LEU A 58 6.06 3.70 0.38
C LEU A 58 5.56 4.78 1.32
N VAL A 59 4.47 5.43 0.93
CA VAL A 59 3.90 6.58 1.65
C VAL A 59 2.60 6.19 2.35
N ALA A 60 2.30 6.87 3.45
CA ALA A 60 0.98 6.79 4.06
C ALA A 60 -0.06 7.31 3.07
N LYS A 61 -1.17 6.61 2.91
CA LYS A 61 -2.29 7.02 2.07
C LYS A 61 -3.39 7.70 2.88
N MET A 62 -3.47 7.38 4.17
CA MET A 62 -4.46 7.86 5.10
C MET A 62 -3.80 8.57 6.29
N PRO A 63 -4.50 9.51 6.96
CA PRO A 63 -4.05 10.04 8.23
C PRO A 63 -4.33 9.01 9.34
N GLY A 64 -3.38 8.83 10.25
CA GLY A 64 -3.52 7.93 11.41
C GLY A 64 -2.20 7.63 12.06
N ASP A 65 -2.23 7.11 13.28
CA ASP A 65 -1.05 6.67 14.00
C ASP A 65 -0.56 5.33 13.46
N VAL A 66 0.75 5.16 13.36
CA VAL A 66 1.35 3.90 12.90
C VAL A 66 1.31 2.90 14.06
N LEU A 67 0.50 1.83 13.92
CA LEU A 67 0.39 0.77 14.92
C LEU A 67 1.39 -0.36 14.71
N PHE A 68 1.74 -0.63 13.47
CA PHE A 68 2.60 -1.76 13.13
C PHE A 68 3.57 -1.38 12.02
N LEU A 69 4.84 -1.78 12.21
CA LEU A 69 5.89 -1.75 11.21
C LEU A 69 6.52 -3.13 11.14
N ALA A 70 6.60 -3.72 9.95
CA ALA A 70 7.26 -5.00 9.74
C ALA A 70 8.75 -4.78 9.55
N GLY A 71 9.57 -5.57 10.24
CA GLY A 71 11.00 -5.69 10.02
C GLY A 71 11.82 -4.44 10.29
N GLU A 72 13.10 -4.59 10.03
CA GLU A 72 14.13 -3.56 10.14
C GLU A 72 14.76 -3.29 8.77
N GLU A 73 15.63 -2.29 8.70
CA GLU A 73 16.41 -2.00 7.49
C GLU A 73 17.26 -3.22 7.10
N GLY A 74 17.12 -3.67 5.87
CA GLY A 74 17.79 -4.86 5.34
C GLY A 74 16.91 -6.11 5.27
N ASP A 75 15.73 -6.13 5.90
CA ASP A 75 14.83 -7.28 5.87
C ASP A 75 14.15 -7.44 4.52
N ARG A 76 13.95 -8.69 4.12
CA ARG A 76 13.34 -9.08 2.85
C ARG A 76 11.86 -9.38 3.01
N PHE A 77 11.10 -8.94 2.01
CA PHE A 77 9.65 -9.16 1.95
C PHE A 77 9.25 -9.61 0.55
N LEU A 78 8.25 -10.46 0.51
CA LEU A 78 7.60 -10.88 -0.73
C LEU A 78 6.52 -9.89 -1.13
N LYS A 79 6.19 -9.84 -2.41
CA LYS A 79 5.09 -9.04 -2.92
C LYS A 79 3.78 -9.37 -2.19
N GLY A 80 3.10 -8.33 -1.69
CA GLY A 80 1.84 -8.45 -0.98
C GLY A 80 1.98 -8.68 0.53
N GLU A 81 3.19 -8.82 1.07
CA GLU A 81 3.39 -8.86 2.52
C GLU A 81 3.16 -7.49 3.15
N ARG A 82 2.59 -7.50 4.35
CA ARG A 82 2.26 -6.28 5.09
C ARG A 82 3.52 -5.68 5.71
N LEU A 83 3.82 -4.45 5.32
CA LEU A 83 4.96 -3.68 5.80
C LEU A 83 4.60 -2.72 6.93
N ALA A 84 3.42 -2.09 6.85
CA ALA A 84 2.92 -1.22 7.91
C ALA A 84 1.41 -1.29 8.02
N SER A 85 0.89 -0.93 9.17
CA SER A 85 -0.53 -0.62 9.33
C SER A 85 -0.72 0.59 10.25
N GLN A 86 -1.70 1.42 9.88
CA GLN A 86 -2.15 2.55 10.67
C GLN A 86 -3.35 2.16 11.53
N ASP A 87 -3.68 2.98 12.52
CA ASP A 87 -4.87 2.83 13.33
C ASP A 87 -6.13 3.04 12.48
N VAL A 88 -7.02 2.04 12.51
CA VAL A 88 -8.29 2.04 11.77
C VAL A 88 -9.51 1.93 12.68
N ASP A 89 -9.36 1.95 14.00
CA ASP A 89 -10.45 1.72 14.96
C ASP A 89 -11.61 2.70 14.74
N ALA A 90 -11.29 3.97 14.51
CA ALA A 90 -12.30 4.99 14.20
C ALA A 90 -13.02 4.73 12.87
N MET A 91 -12.34 4.14 11.89
CA MET A 91 -12.94 3.78 10.59
C MET A 91 -13.82 2.54 10.72
N LEU A 92 -13.40 1.54 11.51
CA LEU A 92 -14.19 0.36 11.81
C LEU A 92 -15.49 0.74 12.54
N ALA A 93 -15.45 1.65 13.52
CA ALA A 93 -16.65 2.15 14.18
C ALA A 93 -17.60 2.89 13.22
N LYS A 94 -17.07 3.68 12.28
CA LYS A 94 -17.87 4.34 11.23
C LYS A 94 -18.47 3.33 10.25
N ARG A 95 -17.73 2.27 9.92
CA ARG A 95 -18.20 1.19 9.06
C ARG A 95 -19.37 0.46 9.70
N GLU A 96 -19.30 0.13 10.99
CA GLU A 96 -20.41 -0.46 11.74
C GLU A 96 -21.64 0.46 11.75
N GLN A 97 -21.44 1.75 11.95
CA GLN A 97 -22.53 2.73 11.85
C GLN A 97 -23.16 2.76 10.46
N ALA A 98 -22.35 2.71 9.40
CA ALA A 98 -22.84 2.68 8.02
C ALA A 98 -23.57 1.38 7.70
N GLU A 99 -23.16 0.24 8.26
CA GLU A 99 -23.88 -1.04 8.17
C GLU A 99 -25.26 -0.97 8.83
N ALA A 100 -25.36 -0.33 9.99
CA ALA A 100 -26.64 -0.10 10.64
C ALA A 100 -27.57 0.81 9.79
N GLN A 101 -27.01 1.81 9.12
CA GLN A 101 -27.75 2.65 8.17
C GLN A 101 -28.21 1.85 6.94
N LEU A 102 -27.36 0.98 6.39
CA LEU A 102 -27.71 0.09 5.29
C LEU A 102 -28.87 -0.83 5.67
N ALA A 103 -28.81 -1.45 6.85
CA ALA A 103 -29.87 -2.32 7.36
C ALA A 103 -31.19 -1.54 7.55
N SER A 104 -31.12 -0.30 8.00
CA SER A 104 -32.28 0.60 8.12
C SER A 104 -32.88 0.95 6.74
N ALA A 105 -32.02 1.26 5.77
CA ALA A 105 -32.46 1.56 4.40
C ALA A 105 -33.08 0.34 3.72
N ASP A 106 -32.53 -0.85 3.93
CA ASP A 106 -33.08 -2.12 3.44
C ASP A 106 -34.50 -2.40 4.06
N ALA A 107 -34.66 -2.15 5.34
CA ALA A 107 -35.98 -2.20 5.97
C ALA A 107 -36.95 -1.15 5.38
N GLY A 108 -36.44 0.02 5.03
CA GLY A 108 -37.19 1.06 4.32
C GLY A 108 -37.70 0.60 2.96
N ILE A 109 -36.88 -0.09 2.16
CA ILE A 109 -37.28 -0.67 0.87
C ILE A 109 -38.41 -1.68 1.08
N ARG A 110 -38.20 -2.65 1.99
CA ARG A 110 -39.23 -3.67 2.28
C ARG A 110 -40.55 -3.06 2.72
N ASN A 111 -40.52 -2.00 3.53
CA ASN A 111 -41.73 -1.30 3.96
C ASN A 111 -42.42 -0.58 2.78
N ALA A 112 -41.67 0.12 1.94
CA ALA A 112 -42.19 0.81 0.78
C ALA A 112 -42.79 -0.16 -0.26
N GLU A 113 -42.11 -1.28 -0.52
CA GLU A 113 -42.59 -2.34 -1.41
C GLU A 113 -43.85 -3.00 -0.85
N MET A 114 -43.93 -3.23 0.45
CA MET A 114 -45.11 -3.80 1.08
C MET A 114 -46.31 -2.87 1.00
N GLN A 115 -46.11 -1.55 1.17
CA GLN A 115 -47.15 -0.55 1.00
C GLN A 115 -47.63 -0.49 -0.45
N LEU A 116 -46.72 -0.49 -1.41
CA LEU A 116 -47.05 -0.51 -2.85
C LEU A 116 -47.85 -1.79 -3.21
N ARG A 117 -47.42 -2.95 -2.73
CA ARG A 117 -48.12 -4.23 -2.95
C ARG A 117 -49.53 -4.21 -2.37
N ASN A 118 -49.68 -3.73 -1.13
CA ASN A 118 -50.97 -3.65 -0.47
C ASN A 118 -51.92 -2.72 -1.26
N GLU A 119 -51.44 -1.61 -1.80
CA GLU A 119 -52.28 -0.72 -2.62
C GLU A 119 -52.69 -1.35 -3.97
N ILE A 120 -51.81 -2.19 -4.54
CA ILE A 120 -52.12 -2.91 -5.79
C ILE A 120 -53.15 -4.00 -5.54
N GLU A 121 -52.98 -4.81 -4.47
CA GLU A 121 -53.81 -5.98 -4.14
C GLU A 121 -55.17 -5.57 -3.51
N ASN A 122 -55.17 -4.52 -2.68
CA ASN A 122 -56.34 -4.05 -1.93
C ASN A 122 -56.56 -2.53 -2.08
N PRO A 123 -57.00 -2.04 -3.21
CA PRO A 123 -57.11 -0.61 -3.52
C PRO A 123 -58.08 0.21 -2.63
N ASN A 124 -58.78 -0.45 -1.70
CA ASN A 124 -59.74 0.19 -0.77
C ASN A 124 -59.32 0.10 0.71
N SER A 125 -58.14 -0.39 1.01
CA SER A 125 -57.64 -0.41 2.38
C SER A 125 -57.21 1.01 2.79
N GLN A 126 -58.14 1.72 3.46
CA GLN A 126 -57.80 3.03 4.05
C GLN A 126 -56.68 2.86 5.10
N PRO A 127 -55.60 3.63 5.03
CA PRO A 127 -54.51 3.54 6.00
C PRO A 127 -54.89 3.95 7.43
N ASN A 128 -56.15 4.33 7.68
CA ASN A 128 -56.59 4.80 8.99
C ASN A 128 -57.05 3.70 9.97
N ALA A 129 -56.92 2.42 9.62
CA ALA A 129 -57.36 1.34 10.52
C ALA A 129 -56.36 0.93 11.59
N MET A 130 -55.11 1.44 11.57
CA MET A 130 -54.04 1.00 12.49
C MET A 130 -53.66 1.98 13.60
N MET A 131 -54.31 3.14 13.68
CA MET A 131 -54.08 4.03 14.81
C MET A 131 -55.25 3.91 15.78
N GLY A 132 -55.19 2.86 16.64
CA GLY A 132 -55.87 2.77 17.93
C GLY A 132 -57.36 3.20 17.97
N GLY A 133 -58.27 2.34 17.56
CA GLY A 133 -59.47 2.02 18.33
C GLY A 133 -60.58 3.06 18.53
N LEU A 134 -60.59 4.21 17.87
CA LEU A 134 -61.74 5.07 17.86
C LEU A 134 -61.99 5.60 16.43
N PRO A 135 -63.10 5.29 15.80
CA PRO A 135 -63.46 5.98 14.54
C PRO A 135 -63.59 7.45 14.86
N SER A 136 -62.69 8.26 14.26
CA SER A 136 -62.74 9.71 14.42
C SER A 136 -64.12 10.16 13.97
N MET A 137 -64.88 10.73 14.87
CA MET A 137 -66.21 11.33 14.57
C MET A 137 -66.14 12.32 13.42
N MET A 138 -64.97 12.80 13.09
CA MET A 138 -64.69 13.74 12.01
C MET A 138 -64.83 13.11 10.63
N THR A 139 -64.62 11.81 10.45
CA THR A 139 -64.76 11.10 9.18
C THR A 139 -66.23 10.74 8.88
N MET A 140 -67.05 10.71 9.90
CA MET A 140 -68.49 10.43 9.74
C MET A 140 -69.26 11.60 9.13
N PHE A 141 -68.77 12.84 9.31
CA PHE A 141 -69.40 14.03 8.76
C PHE A 141 -68.83 14.49 7.40
N SER A 142 -67.69 13.97 6.98
CA SER A 142 -67.05 14.34 5.71
C SER A 142 -67.41 13.42 4.52
N ASN A 143 -67.93 12.23 4.80
CA ASN A 143 -68.27 11.24 3.74
C ASN A 143 -69.56 11.49 2.94
N PRO A 144 -70.61 12.13 3.45
CA PRO A 144 -71.84 12.30 2.61
C PRO A 144 -71.67 13.31 1.50
N MET A 145 -70.69 14.26 1.63
CA MET A 145 -70.53 15.32 0.61
C MET A 145 -69.58 14.91 -0.51
N ARG A 146 -68.76 13.93 -0.27
CA ARG A 146 -67.74 13.39 -1.22
C ARG A 146 -68.34 12.42 -2.25
N ASN A 147 -69.48 11.77 -1.89
CA ASN A 147 -70.14 10.86 -2.81
C ASN A 147 -71.08 11.55 -3.83
N MET A 148 -71.26 12.89 -3.72
CA MET A 148 -72.11 13.66 -4.61
C MET A 148 -71.33 14.36 -5.75
N SER A 149 -69.99 14.35 -5.69
CA SER A 149 -69.15 14.92 -6.73
C SER A 149 -68.49 13.81 -7.52
N GLY A 150 -69.18 13.37 -8.58
CA GLY A 150 -68.59 12.80 -9.79
C GLY A 150 -67.61 11.58 -9.64
N ARG A 151 -68.02 10.48 -10.24
CA ARG A 151 -67.35 9.21 -10.52
C ARG A 151 -66.06 9.32 -11.37
N GLY A 152 -65.52 10.53 -11.53
CA GLY A 152 -64.40 10.81 -12.44
C GLY A 152 -62.99 10.83 -11.78
N ASP A 153 -62.93 10.85 -10.44
CA ASP A 153 -61.67 11.21 -9.73
C ASP A 153 -60.93 10.03 -9.08
N SER A 154 -61.59 8.87 -8.95
CA SER A 154 -60.97 7.72 -8.25
C SER A 154 -59.78 7.11 -8.98
N ASP A 155 -59.85 7.04 -10.29
CA ASP A 155 -58.80 6.42 -11.11
C ASP A 155 -57.54 7.31 -11.20
N THR A 156 -57.77 8.62 -11.36
CA THR A 156 -56.68 9.61 -11.36
C THR A 156 -55.99 9.67 -9.97
N GLN A 157 -56.79 9.62 -8.91
CA GLN A 157 -56.25 9.62 -7.55
C GLN A 157 -55.48 8.35 -7.23
N ARG A 158 -55.94 7.20 -7.70
CA ARG A 158 -55.21 5.92 -7.58
C ARG A 158 -53.91 5.95 -8.35
N GLN A 159 -53.88 6.44 -9.58
CA GLN A 159 -52.64 6.60 -10.36
C GLN A 159 -51.66 7.50 -9.63
N THR A 160 -52.09 8.60 -9.06
CA THR A 160 -51.24 9.52 -8.29
C THR A 160 -50.69 8.86 -7.04
N ASN A 161 -51.48 8.07 -6.31
CA ASN A 161 -51.04 7.33 -5.15
C ASN A 161 -50.01 6.26 -5.52
N LEU A 162 -50.26 5.45 -6.56
CA LEU A 162 -49.30 4.45 -7.04
C LEU A 162 -48.01 5.10 -7.52
N TYR A 163 -48.08 6.25 -8.21
CA TYR A 163 -46.88 6.99 -8.58
C TYR A 163 -46.10 7.46 -7.34
N GLY A 164 -46.80 8.02 -6.34
CA GLY A 164 -46.15 8.44 -5.08
C GLY A 164 -45.50 7.29 -4.34
N MET A 165 -46.11 6.10 -4.31
CA MET A 165 -45.52 4.91 -3.72
C MET A 165 -44.32 4.37 -4.49
N ASN A 166 -44.35 4.42 -5.82
CA ASN A 166 -43.17 4.08 -6.63
C ASN A 166 -42.01 5.04 -6.38
N VAL A 167 -42.27 6.35 -6.26
CA VAL A 167 -41.25 7.33 -5.86
C VAL A 167 -40.69 7.03 -4.47
N GLN A 168 -41.55 6.55 -3.56
CA GLN A 168 -41.07 6.16 -2.21
C GLN A 168 -40.18 4.93 -2.25
N VAL A 169 -40.48 3.91 -3.06
CA VAL A 169 -39.59 2.74 -3.28
C VAL A 169 -38.27 3.20 -3.90
N GLU A 170 -38.31 4.06 -4.91
CA GLU A 170 -37.10 4.60 -5.54
C GLU A 170 -36.25 5.40 -4.54
N THR A 171 -36.89 6.24 -3.72
CA THR A 171 -36.20 7.02 -2.68
C THR A 171 -35.53 6.10 -1.65
N ALA A 172 -36.23 5.04 -1.21
CA ALA A 172 -35.66 4.05 -0.29
C ALA A 172 -34.50 3.28 -0.94
N THR A 173 -34.62 2.92 -2.21
CA THR A 173 -33.54 2.28 -2.97
C THR A 173 -32.31 3.19 -3.12
N ASN A 174 -32.54 4.48 -3.37
CA ASN A 174 -31.45 5.45 -3.44
C ASN A 174 -30.74 5.61 -2.08
N ALA A 175 -31.49 5.61 -0.97
CA ALA A 175 -30.91 5.64 0.37
C ALA A 175 -30.07 4.39 0.66
N TYR A 176 -30.52 3.20 0.23
CA TYR A 176 -29.76 1.97 0.31
C TYR A 176 -28.44 2.05 -0.49
N ASN A 177 -28.54 2.48 -1.74
CA ASN A 177 -27.36 2.63 -2.61
C ASN A 177 -26.35 3.63 -2.04
N GLN A 178 -26.81 4.70 -1.42
CA GLN A 178 -25.98 5.68 -0.75
C GLN A 178 -25.25 5.08 0.46
N ALA A 179 -25.97 4.34 1.31
CA ALA A 179 -25.37 3.66 2.46
C ALA A 179 -24.36 2.58 2.01
N ALA A 180 -24.67 1.82 0.97
CA ALA A 180 -23.76 0.84 0.39
C ALA A 180 -22.50 1.49 -0.22
N ALA A 181 -22.62 2.67 -0.80
CA ALA A 181 -21.48 3.42 -1.31
C ALA A 181 -20.57 3.91 -0.17
N ALA A 182 -21.17 4.39 0.93
CA ALA A 182 -20.42 4.82 2.11
C ALA A 182 -19.61 3.67 2.75
N ILE A 183 -20.17 2.45 2.79
CA ILE A 183 -19.44 1.27 3.27
C ILE A 183 -18.24 0.98 2.37
N ARG A 184 -18.41 0.99 1.05
CA ARG A 184 -17.29 0.74 0.11
C ARG A 184 -16.19 1.77 0.26
N GLU A 185 -16.53 3.04 0.43
CA GLU A 185 -15.54 4.10 0.69
C GLU A 185 -14.75 3.82 1.99
N LEU A 186 -15.43 3.39 3.06
CA LEU A 186 -14.78 3.04 4.31
C LEU A 186 -13.90 1.80 4.17
N ASP A 187 -14.34 0.78 3.44
CA ASP A 187 -13.56 -0.43 3.17
C ASP A 187 -12.27 -0.09 2.41
N GLU A 188 -12.35 0.74 1.36
CA GLU A 188 -11.17 1.23 0.62
C GLU A 188 -10.22 2.02 1.53
N ASN A 189 -10.74 2.83 2.42
CA ASN A 189 -9.94 3.58 3.37
C ASN A 189 -9.23 2.65 4.38
N ILE A 190 -9.92 1.63 4.89
CA ILE A 190 -9.35 0.62 5.78
C ILE A 190 -8.24 -0.18 5.06
N GLU A 191 -8.46 -0.58 3.81
CA GLU A 191 -7.41 -1.22 3.00
C GLU A 191 -6.20 -0.30 2.78
N ASN A 192 -6.44 0.98 2.51
CA ASN A 192 -5.40 1.97 2.30
C ASN A 192 -4.58 2.30 3.56
N ALA A 193 -5.10 2.00 4.75
CA ALA A 193 -4.37 2.10 6.00
C ALA A 193 -3.30 0.99 6.16
N THR A 194 -3.36 -0.05 5.32
CA THR A 194 -2.35 -1.12 5.30
C THR A 194 -1.42 -0.92 4.11
N ILE A 195 -0.12 -0.91 4.37
CA ILE A 195 0.91 -0.77 3.35
C ILE A 195 1.52 -2.12 3.07
N LEU A 196 1.42 -2.56 1.82
CA LEU A 196 1.93 -3.84 1.34
C LEU A 196 3.16 -3.64 0.46
N ALA A 197 4.03 -4.65 0.42
CA ALA A 197 5.16 -4.70 -0.50
C ALA A 197 4.67 -4.78 -1.96
N PRO A 198 5.05 -3.83 -2.83
CA PRO A 198 4.58 -3.80 -4.23
C PRO A 198 5.27 -4.85 -5.12
N PHE A 199 6.42 -5.33 -4.72
CA PHE A 199 7.23 -6.37 -5.38
C PHE A 199 8.14 -7.04 -4.34
N ASP A 200 8.81 -8.12 -4.71
CA ASP A 200 9.78 -8.79 -3.85
C ASP A 200 11.01 -7.89 -3.67
N GLY A 201 11.35 -7.56 -2.43
CA GLY A 201 12.39 -6.57 -2.18
C GLY A 201 12.85 -6.51 -0.73
N VAL A 202 13.54 -5.43 -0.41
CA VAL A 202 14.17 -5.18 0.89
C VAL A 202 13.80 -3.78 1.37
N ILE A 203 13.62 -3.62 2.67
CA ILE A 203 13.54 -2.29 3.29
C ILE A 203 14.93 -1.66 3.27
N LEU A 204 15.08 -0.60 2.48
CA LEU A 204 16.34 0.15 2.39
C LEU A 204 16.47 1.15 3.53
N ARG A 205 15.36 1.77 3.91
CA ARG A 205 15.30 2.74 5.01
C ARG A 205 13.91 2.80 5.63
N LYS A 206 13.88 2.88 6.93
CA LYS A 206 12.69 3.16 7.73
C LYS A 206 12.67 4.66 8.08
N MET A 207 11.56 5.36 7.79
CA MET A 207 11.45 6.81 7.96
C MET A 207 10.44 7.21 9.05
N VAL A 208 9.83 6.21 9.70
CA VAL A 208 8.79 6.42 10.72
C VAL A 208 8.93 5.37 11.82
N GLU A 209 8.47 5.71 13.00
CA GLU A 209 8.43 4.80 14.16
C GLU A 209 6.99 4.47 14.55
N ILE A 210 6.81 3.34 15.27
CA ILE A 210 5.51 2.95 15.83
C ILE A 210 5.03 4.02 16.81
N GLY A 211 3.75 4.39 16.70
CA GLY A 211 3.13 5.45 17.50
C GLY A 211 3.30 6.85 16.92
N GLN A 212 3.99 7.03 15.81
CA GLN A 212 4.05 8.33 15.14
C GLN A 212 2.81 8.58 14.28
N PRO A 213 2.25 9.81 14.29
CA PRO A 213 1.18 10.18 13.38
C PRO A 213 1.75 10.32 11.96
N ALA A 214 1.13 9.63 11.02
CA ALA A 214 1.42 9.75 9.60
C ALA A 214 0.28 10.49 8.89
N GLN A 215 0.68 11.40 8.00
CA GLN A 215 -0.24 12.13 7.12
C GLN A 215 -0.14 11.57 5.70
N PRO A 216 -1.17 11.71 4.86
CA PRO A 216 -1.10 11.30 3.46
C PRO A 216 0.11 11.93 2.76
N GLY A 217 0.89 11.08 2.07
CA GLY A 217 2.11 11.48 1.37
C GLY A 217 3.39 11.44 2.20
N VAL A 218 3.31 11.22 3.51
CA VAL A 218 4.51 11.03 4.36
C VAL A 218 5.15 9.67 4.03
N PRO A 219 6.45 9.63 3.67
CA PRO A 219 7.13 8.37 3.39
C PRO A 219 7.35 7.60 4.69
N LEU A 220 6.98 6.31 4.66
CA LEU A 220 7.15 5.37 5.77
C LEU A 220 8.38 4.51 5.57
N PHE A 221 8.58 4.03 4.34
CA PHE A 221 9.73 3.21 3.96
C PHE A 221 10.28 3.62 2.60
N LEU A 222 11.59 3.51 2.45
CA LEU A 222 12.24 3.36 1.17
C LEU A 222 12.43 1.86 0.92
N PHE A 223 11.77 1.34 -0.12
CA PHE A 223 11.74 -0.08 -0.46
C PHE A 223 12.39 -0.32 -1.81
N GLY A 224 13.27 -1.32 -1.91
CA GLY A 224 14.06 -1.55 -3.10
C GLY A 224 14.16 -3.01 -3.52
N ASP A 225 14.23 -3.22 -4.85
CA ASP A 225 14.53 -4.51 -5.45
C ASP A 225 16.05 -4.68 -5.57
N THR A 226 16.60 -5.53 -4.72
CA THR A 226 18.05 -5.83 -4.68
C THR A 226 18.42 -7.06 -5.49
N SER A 227 17.51 -7.63 -6.28
CA SER A 227 17.80 -8.77 -7.16
C SER A 227 18.83 -8.43 -8.24
N LYS A 228 18.86 -7.15 -8.65
CA LYS A 228 19.84 -6.57 -9.57
C LYS A 228 20.34 -5.27 -8.97
N LEU A 229 21.64 -5.07 -9.01
CA LEU A 229 22.31 -3.87 -8.55
C LEU A 229 22.97 -3.16 -9.74
N GLN A 230 23.03 -1.85 -9.70
CA GLN A 230 23.64 -1.00 -10.72
C GLN A 230 24.47 0.13 -10.10
#